data_187343ee37e8f05598584ac1b103f4c3
#
_entry.id   187343ee37e8f05598584ac1b103f4c3
#
_cell.length_a   1.000
_cell.length_b   1.000
_cell.length_c   1.000
_cell.angle_alpha   90.00
_cell.angle_beta   90.00
_cell.angle_gamma   90.00
#
_symmetry.space_group_name_H-M   'P 1'
#
loop_
_entity.id
_entity.type
_entity.pdbx_description
1 polymer ?
#
loop_
_entity_poly.entity_id
_entity_poly.type
_entity_poly.pdbx_seq_one_letter_code
_entity_poly.pdbx_strand_id
1 'polypeptide(L)'
;MGIICEIVGSCCNKRYNLGYNYPFIFGLKNLGNTCFMNSSLQCIFNSNKLIKKLENIHIKKNPKLRLANEISLMLNDIKKGQIFIDPKNIKDILGEVEEKYKYFEQNDANEFITIFLNELLKELNGIGEYKTENIPKDELEKKAFNKLEDKFFNKNKSFLLNLFYGRLKRQYICENGHICAIKFNNFNTLILPHPEDSNDIVDLLKVYQKNKSIDDTIFCNTCQSEKKYSIKTLIYNIPDYFILCLEKETIYSYSGLKYPKILETKDFTNNSSKYSLNSFIIYIGDRERGHYTAKCEKNNNWYHFSDANYKIIEENNIHDKNAIILFYEKI
;
A
#
# COMPACT_ATOMS: atom_id res chain seq x y z
N MET A 1 15.89 8.46 43.39
CA MET A 1 15.83 7.00 43.22
C MET A 1 14.53 6.49 43.83
N GLY A 2 13.53 6.24 43.02
CA GLY A 2 12.28 5.69 43.55
C GLY A 2 11.02 6.32 42.99
N ILE A 3 10.76 6.27 41.64
CA ILE A 3 9.40 6.48 41.03
C ILE A 3 9.32 5.82 39.62
N ILE A 4 10.21 4.90 39.29
CA ILE A 4 10.20 4.24 37.95
C ILE A 4 9.72 2.77 38.04
N CYS A 5 9.41 2.22 39.22
CA CYS A 5 9.10 0.79 39.36
C CYS A 5 7.60 0.44 39.52
N GLU A 6 6.66 1.36 39.50
CA GLU A 6 5.23 1.02 39.74
C GLU A 6 4.37 0.92 38.47
N ILE A 7 4.89 1.25 37.28
CA ILE A 7 4.11 1.15 36.03
C ILE A 7 4.33 -0.18 35.27
N VAL A 8 5.34 -0.97 35.63
CA VAL A 8 5.68 -2.23 34.95
C VAL A 8 5.15 -3.49 35.68
N GLY A 9 4.64 -3.37 36.90
CA GLY A 9 4.33 -4.50 37.76
C GLY A 9 2.90 -5.10 37.70
N SER A 10 1.99 -4.54 36.88
CA SER A 10 0.57 -4.97 36.91
C SER A 10 0.04 -5.62 35.63
N CYS A 11 0.87 -5.82 34.59
CA CYS A 11 0.42 -6.36 33.28
C CYS A 11 0.78 -7.83 33.02
N CYS A 12 1.41 -8.56 33.94
CA CYS A 12 1.98 -9.88 33.60
C CYS A 12 1.10 -11.09 33.89
N ASN A 13 -0.18 -11.00 34.27
CA ASN A 13 -0.98 -12.20 34.55
C ASN A 13 -2.45 -12.17 34.11
N LYS A 14 -2.77 -11.55 32.96
CA LYS A 14 -4.03 -11.89 32.28
C LYS A 14 -3.71 -12.79 31.10
N ARG A 15 -3.98 -14.10 31.23
CA ARG A 15 -4.18 -15.02 30.10
C ARG A 15 -5.29 -14.41 29.25
N TYR A 16 -4.90 -13.69 28.20
CA TYR A 16 -5.85 -13.22 27.19
C TYR A 16 -6.42 -14.43 26.49
N ASN A 17 -7.71 -14.65 26.65
CA ASN A 17 -8.48 -15.52 25.78
C ASN A 17 -8.24 -15.06 24.33
N LEU A 18 -7.69 -15.94 23.51
CA LEU A 18 -7.27 -15.73 22.12
C LEU A 18 -8.48 -15.63 21.17
N GLY A 19 -9.33 -14.62 21.37
CA GLY A 19 -10.28 -14.14 20.37
C GLY A 19 -9.62 -13.07 19.52
N TYR A 20 -8.99 -13.47 18.45
CA TYR A 20 -8.69 -12.76 17.20
C TYR A 20 -8.39 -11.24 17.18
N ASN A 21 -7.84 -10.64 18.22
CA ASN A 21 -7.28 -9.29 18.18
C ASN A 21 -5.82 -9.34 18.65
N TYR A 22 -4.88 -9.44 17.68
CA TYR A 22 -3.45 -9.37 17.95
C TYR A 22 -2.98 -7.91 17.91
N PRO A 23 -2.68 -7.29 19.07
CA PRO A 23 -1.97 -6.02 19.05
C PRO A 23 -0.49 -6.30 18.81
N PHE A 24 -0.09 -6.40 17.54
CA PHE A 24 1.33 -6.40 17.21
C PHE A 24 1.90 -4.99 17.36
N ILE A 25 2.26 -4.62 18.59
CA ILE A 25 2.91 -3.35 18.91
C ILE A 25 4.39 -3.67 19.14
N PHE A 26 5.23 -3.31 18.19
CA PHE A 26 6.66 -3.59 18.22
C PHE A 26 7.44 -2.49 17.50
N GLY A 27 8.65 -2.22 17.95
CA GLY A 27 9.61 -1.37 17.24
C GLY A 27 10.48 -2.16 16.30
N LEU A 28 11.00 -1.50 15.26
CA LEU A 28 11.93 -2.06 14.28
C LEU A 28 13.28 -1.37 14.38
N LYS A 29 14.35 -2.16 14.47
CA LYS A 29 15.72 -1.62 14.50
C LYS A 29 16.03 -0.85 13.23
N ASN A 30 16.57 0.35 13.36
CA ASN A 30 17.14 1.07 12.23
C ASN A 30 18.54 0.50 11.93
N LEU A 31 18.70 0.02 10.71
CA LEU A 31 19.94 -0.64 10.24
C LEU A 31 20.87 0.32 9.46
N GLY A 32 20.70 1.63 9.67
CA GLY A 32 21.35 2.68 8.89
C GLY A 32 20.44 3.20 7.78
N ASN A 33 19.79 4.34 8.04
CA ASN A 33 18.84 5.01 7.13
C ASN A 33 17.67 4.14 6.64
N THR A 34 17.25 3.10 7.39
CA THR A 34 16.16 2.19 7.02
C THR A 34 14.79 2.60 7.55
N CYS A 35 14.61 3.87 7.94
CA CYS A 35 13.32 4.37 8.41
C CYS A 35 12.19 4.24 7.36
N PHE A 36 12.51 4.36 6.04
CA PHE A 36 11.58 4.12 4.95
C PHE A 36 11.05 2.67 4.95
N MET A 37 11.91 1.69 5.19
CA MET A 37 11.56 0.28 5.30
C MET A 37 10.73 0.03 6.57
N ASN A 38 11.19 0.54 7.71
CA ASN A 38 10.54 0.32 8.99
C ASN A 38 9.12 0.88 9.02
N SER A 39 8.91 2.12 8.56
CA SER A 39 7.59 2.73 8.46
C SER A 39 6.67 1.97 7.50
N SER A 40 7.19 1.51 6.37
CA SER A 40 6.44 0.70 5.39
C SER A 40 6.01 -0.65 5.98
N LEU A 41 6.91 -1.35 6.66
CA LEU A 41 6.60 -2.63 7.30
C LEU A 41 5.56 -2.46 8.42
N GLN A 42 5.62 -1.40 9.22
CA GLN A 42 4.60 -1.10 10.24
C GLN A 42 3.21 -0.96 9.61
N CYS A 43 3.10 -0.25 8.48
CA CYS A 43 1.83 -0.06 7.79
C CYS A 43 1.35 -1.34 7.09
N ILE A 44 2.22 -2.09 6.40
CA ILE A 44 1.86 -3.35 5.72
C ILE A 44 1.39 -4.39 6.74
N PHE A 45 2.12 -4.55 7.87
CA PHE A 45 1.75 -5.50 8.92
C PHE A 45 0.63 -4.99 9.83
N ASN A 46 0.06 -3.82 9.53
CA ASN A 46 -1.18 -3.38 10.14
C ASN A 46 -2.43 -4.00 9.49
N SER A 47 -2.29 -4.67 8.34
CA SER A 47 -3.38 -5.43 7.73
C SER A 47 -3.64 -6.73 8.49
N ASN A 48 -4.74 -6.78 9.26
CA ASN A 48 -5.18 -8.00 9.94
C ASN A 48 -5.47 -9.16 8.97
N LYS A 49 -5.95 -8.85 7.76
CA LYS A 49 -6.23 -9.84 6.73
C LYS A 49 -4.93 -10.49 6.23
N LEU A 50 -3.86 -9.70 6.02
CA LEU A 50 -2.54 -10.21 5.63
C LEU A 50 -1.99 -11.13 6.73
N ILE A 51 -1.95 -10.66 7.96
CA ILE A 51 -1.38 -11.40 9.10
C ILE A 51 -2.09 -12.75 9.27
N LYS A 52 -3.43 -12.76 9.31
CA LYS A 52 -4.21 -14.00 9.42
C LYS A 52 -3.92 -14.99 8.28
N LYS A 53 -3.72 -14.50 7.06
CA LYS A 53 -3.39 -15.37 5.92
C LYS A 53 -1.99 -15.93 6.05
N LEU A 54 -1.00 -15.12 6.42
CA LEU A 54 0.38 -15.56 6.60
C LEU A 54 0.53 -16.59 7.75
N GLU A 55 -0.20 -16.40 8.84
CA GLU A 55 -0.22 -17.35 9.97
C GLU A 55 -0.79 -18.72 9.61
N ASN A 56 -1.81 -18.74 8.75
CA ASN A 56 -2.47 -19.98 8.31
C ASN A 56 -1.71 -20.71 7.19
N ILE A 57 -0.75 -20.05 6.58
CA ILE A 57 0.16 -20.71 5.64
C ILE A 57 1.15 -21.49 6.48
N HIS A 58 0.99 -22.83 6.51
CA HIS A 58 2.07 -23.72 6.99
C HIS A 58 3.25 -23.58 6.05
N ILE A 59 4.07 -22.57 6.29
CA ILE A 59 5.32 -22.36 5.57
C ILE A 59 6.25 -23.48 6.04
N LYS A 60 6.07 -24.66 5.43
CA LYS A 60 7.10 -25.72 5.51
C LYS A 60 8.37 -25.05 5.01
N LYS A 61 9.52 -25.40 5.60
CA LYS A 61 10.85 -24.91 5.21
C LYS A 61 11.06 -25.06 3.69
N ASN A 62 10.41 -24.22 2.92
CA ASN A 62 10.57 -24.15 1.47
C ASN A 62 11.60 -23.07 1.18
N PRO A 63 12.78 -23.41 0.65
CA PRO A 63 13.86 -22.46 0.41
C PRO A 63 13.48 -21.37 -0.62
N LYS A 64 12.38 -21.56 -1.36
CA LYS A 64 11.84 -20.57 -2.30
C LYS A 64 10.98 -19.49 -1.65
N LEU A 65 10.57 -19.67 -0.39
CA LEU A 65 9.69 -18.76 0.35
C LEU A 65 10.50 -17.97 1.40
N ARG A 66 11.59 -17.35 0.98
CA ARG A 66 12.55 -16.70 1.90
C ARG A 66 11.93 -15.53 2.66
N LEU A 67 11.33 -14.59 1.93
CA LEU A 67 10.69 -13.41 2.51
C LEU A 67 9.48 -13.80 3.38
N ALA A 68 8.64 -14.69 2.90
CA ALA A 68 7.47 -15.17 3.63
C ALA A 68 7.89 -15.94 4.91
N ASN A 69 8.98 -16.72 4.88
CA ASN A 69 9.54 -17.38 6.05
C ASN A 69 10.05 -16.39 7.09
N GLU A 70 10.79 -15.34 6.68
CA GLU A 70 11.28 -14.32 7.61
C GLU A 70 10.14 -13.54 8.25
N ILE A 71 9.10 -13.20 7.47
CA ILE A 71 7.89 -12.58 8.03
C ILE A 71 7.24 -13.49 9.06
N SER A 72 7.12 -14.81 8.78
CA SER A 72 6.55 -15.78 9.70
C SER A 72 7.36 -15.90 11.00
N LEU A 73 8.69 -15.92 10.91
CA LEU A 73 9.59 -15.92 12.07
C LEU A 73 9.41 -14.67 12.92
N MET A 74 9.41 -13.51 12.28
CA MET A 74 9.17 -12.22 12.93
C MET A 74 7.82 -12.20 13.66
N LEU A 75 6.73 -12.65 13.02
CA LEU A 75 5.40 -12.73 13.62
C LEU A 75 5.37 -13.68 14.82
N ASN A 76 6.10 -14.82 14.76
CA ASN A 76 6.23 -15.73 15.87
C ASN A 76 6.96 -15.10 17.07
N ASP A 77 8.01 -14.35 16.84
CA ASP A 77 8.75 -13.69 17.90
C ASP A 77 7.92 -12.59 18.57
N ILE A 78 7.14 -11.84 17.80
CA ILE A 78 6.19 -10.87 18.33
C ILE A 78 5.11 -11.58 19.19
N LYS A 79 4.60 -12.71 18.75
CA LYS A 79 3.65 -13.54 19.54
C LYS A 79 4.22 -14.05 20.86
N LYS A 80 5.53 -14.30 20.91
CA LYS A 80 6.24 -14.68 22.14
C LYS A 80 6.51 -13.50 23.06
N GLY A 81 6.08 -12.27 22.67
CA GLY A 81 6.20 -11.07 23.46
C GLY A 81 7.44 -10.21 23.14
N GLN A 82 8.13 -10.48 22.04
CA GLN A 82 9.19 -9.57 21.59
C GLN A 82 8.57 -8.25 21.12
N ILE A 83 9.02 -7.16 21.71
CA ILE A 83 8.56 -5.80 21.41
C ILE A 83 9.59 -5.01 20.59
N PHE A 84 10.71 -5.63 20.26
CA PHE A 84 11.80 -5.07 19.47
C PHE A 84 12.33 -6.11 18.49
N ILE A 85 12.26 -5.80 17.20
CA ILE A 85 12.59 -6.73 16.11
C ILE A 85 13.73 -6.17 15.26
N ASP A 86 14.67 -7.03 14.89
CA ASP A 86 15.72 -6.73 13.91
C ASP A 86 15.26 -7.19 12.51
N PRO A 87 14.92 -6.26 11.58
CA PRO A 87 14.44 -6.62 10.25
C PRO A 87 15.57 -6.91 9.25
N LYS A 88 16.80 -7.23 9.72
CA LYS A 88 17.99 -7.41 8.89
C LYS A 88 17.79 -8.42 7.77
N ASN A 89 17.21 -9.58 8.06
CA ASN A 89 17.03 -10.62 7.05
C ASN A 89 16.06 -10.19 5.94
N ILE A 90 15.01 -9.43 6.27
CA ILE A 90 14.11 -8.84 5.26
C ILE A 90 14.89 -7.88 4.36
N LYS A 91 15.73 -7.00 4.96
CA LYS A 91 16.59 -6.08 4.20
C LYS A 91 17.54 -6.82 3.27
N ASP A 92 18.19 -7.87 3.78
CA ASP A 92 19.18 -8.65 3.02
C ASP A 92 18.52 -9.37 1.83
N ILE A 93 17.36 -9.99 2.03
CA ILE A 93 16.59 -10.64 0.96
C ILE A 93 16.20 -9.63 -0.12
N LEU A 94 15.66 -8.48 0.27
CA LEU A 94 15.28 -7.44 -0.70
C LEU A 94 16.49 -6.77 -1.36
N GLY A 95 17.63 -6.73 -0.69
CA GLY A 95 18.90 -6.29 -1.27
C GLY A 95 19.43 -7.20 -2.39
N GLU A 96 19.06 -8.49 -2.40
CA GLU A 96 19.35 -9.38 -3.53
C GLU A 96 18.44 -9.11 -4.74
N VAL A 97 17.21 -8.60 -4.49
CA VAL A 97 16.24 -8.24 -5.54
C VAL A 97 16.56 -6.86 -6.12
N GLU A 98 16.91 -5.91 -5.26
CA GLU A 98 17.17 -4.52 -5.61
C GLU A 98 18.44 -4.06 -4.89
N GLU A 99 19.53 -3.89 -5.64
CA GLU A 99 20.89 -3.71 -5.11
C GLU A 99 21.02 -2.52 -4.14
N LYS A 100 20.29 -1.42 -4.37
CA LYS A 100 20.34 -0.23 -3.51
C LYS A 100 19.97 -0.51 -2.06
N TYR A 101 19.18 -1.56 -1.76
CA TYR A 101 18.84 -1.93 -0.38
C TYR A 101 19.99 -2.65 0.36
N LYS A 102 21.07 -3.03 -0.30
CA LYS A 102 22.29 -3.52 0.37
C LYS A 102 22.99 -2.41 1.13
N TYR A 103 22.89 -1.18 0.64
CA TYR A 103 23.61 -0.03 1.16
C TYR A 103 22.84 0.67 2.29
N PHE A 104 23.47 1.71 2.88
CA PHE A 104 22.93 2.47 3.99
C PHE A 104 22.35 3.83 3.55
N GLU A 105 21.93 3.93 2.31
CA GLU A 105 21.34 5.15 1.75
C GLU A 105 19.85 5.25 2.08
N GLN A 106 19.36 6.48 2.15
CA GLN A 106 17.92 6.71 2.24
C GLN A 106 17.25 6.31 0.93
N ASN A 107 16.13 5.61 1.02
CA ASN A 107 15.35 5.19 -0.12
C ASN A 107 13.89 5.65 0.00
N ASP A 108 13.15 5.50 -1.07
CA ASP A 108 11.74 5.87 -1.16
C ASP A 108 10.85 4.78 -0.54
N ALA A 109 9.93 5.18 0.35
CA ALA A 109 9.03 4.25 1.03
C ALA A 109 8.01 3.61 0.07
N ASN A 110 7.49 4.36 -0.94
CA ASN A 110 6.55 3.82 -1.91
C ASN A 110 7.22 2.78 -2.83
N GLU A 111 8.45 3.05 -3.24
CA GLU A 111 9.22 2.09 -4.03
C GLU A 111 9.51 0.81 -3.23
N PHE A 112 9.88 0.95 -1.95
CA PHE A 112 10.05 -0.20 -1.06
C PHE A 112 8.76 -1.03 -0.94
N ILE A 113 7.60 -0.40 -0.70
CA ILE A 113 6.30 -1.07 -0.61
C ILE A 113 6.04 -1.87 -1.89
N THR A 114 6.27 -1.25 -3.05
CA THR A 114 6.03 -1.88 -4.36
C THR A 114 6.91 -3.11 -4.56
N ILE A 115 8.21 -3.01 -4.27
CA ILE A 115 9.16 -4.12 -4.42
C ILE A 115 8.86 -5.23 -3.41
N PHE A 116 8.60 -4.89 -2.15
CA PHE A 116 8.24 -5.85 -1.10
C PHE A 116 6.99 -6.65 -1.47
N LEU A 117 5.90 -5.99 -1.89
CA LEU A 117 4.65 -6.64 -2.25
C LEU A 117 4.81 -7.51 -3.51
N ASN A 118 5.59 -7.06 -4.49
CA ASN A 118 5.85 -7.83 -5.71
C ASN A 118 6.69 -9.09 -5.42
N GLU A 119 7.70 -8.98 -4.55
CA GLU A 119 8.51 -10.14 -4.18
C GLU A 119 7.69 -11.15 -3.36
N LEU A 120 6.92 -10.66 -2.39
CA LEU A 120 6.02 -11.52 -1.62
C LEU A 120 4.98 -12.20 -2.53
N LEU A 121 4.46 -11.49 -3.54
CA LEU A 121 3.53 -12.08 -4.52
C LEU A 121 4.17 -13.19 -5.34
N LYS A 122 5.43 -13.04 -5.78
CA LYS A 122 6.17 -14.09 -6.50
C LYS A 122 6.35 -15.33 -5.65
N GLU A 123 6.77 -15.15 -4.39
CA GLU A 123 6.97 -16.27 -3.46
C GLU A 123 5.66 -17.01 -3.13
N LEU A 124 4.57 -16.26 -2.94
CA LEU A 124 3.26 -16.82 -2.57
C LEU A 124 2.38 -17.15 -3.79
N ASN A 125 2.96 -17.26 -4.98
CA ASN A 125 2.23 -17.66 -6.17
C ASN A 125 1.66 -19.09 -6.02
N GLY A 126 0.38 -19.25 -6.34
CA GLY A 126 -0.35 -20.52 -6.14
C GLY A 126 -0.84 -20.76 -4.72
N ILE A 127 -0.60 -19.82 -3.78
CA ILE A 127 -1.03 -19.95 -2.39
C ILE A 127 -2.28 -19.10 -2.13
N GLY A 128 -3.35 -19.77 -1.70
CA GLY A 128 -4.65 -19.18 -1.42
C GLY A 128 -5.50 -18.97 -2.67
N GLU A 129 -6.69 -18.41 -2.48
CA GLU A 129 -7.64 -18.18 -3.56
C GLU A 129 -7.50 -16.77 -4.13
N TYR A 130 -7.52 -16.68 -5.45
CA TYR A 130 -7.74 -15.46 -6.20
C TYR A 130 -9.09 -15.54 -6.90
N LYS A 131 -9.90 -14.49 -6.77
CA LYS A 131 -11.20 -14.37 -7.45
C LYS A 131 -11.18 -13.16 -8.35
N THR A 132 -11.47 -13.36 -9.62
CA THR A 132 -11.70 -12.27 -10.58
C THR A 132 -13.06 -11.63 -10.30
N GLU A 133 -13.08 -10.32 -10.13
CA GLU A 133 -14.29 -9.53 -9.88
C GLU A 133 -14.50 -8.51 -11.00
N ASN A 134 -15.73 -8.03 -11.14
CA ASN A 134 -16.09 -6.93 -12.04
C ASN A 134 -15.69 -7.16 -13.51
N ILE A 135 -15.95 -8.37 -14.04
CA ILE A 135 -15.68 -8.67 -15.45
C ILE A 135 -16.54 -7.75 -16.35
N PRO A 136 -15.92 -7.03 -17.31
CA PRO A 136 -16.65 -6.16 -18.22
C PRO A 136 -17.68 -6.91 -19.06
N LYS A 137 -18.80 -6.26 -19.38
CA LYS A 137 -19.85 -6.80 -20.28
C LYS A 137 -19.58 -6.47 -21.74
N ASP A 138 -19.00 -5.29 -22.01
CA ASP A 138 -18.64 -4.87 -23.36
C ASP A 138 -17.47 -5.72 -23.91
N GLU A 139 -17.57 -6.19 -25.14
CA GLU A 139 -16.61 -7.14 -25.73
C GLU A 139 -15.21 -6.55 -25.94
N LEU A 140 -15.12 -5.27 -26.33
CA LEU A 140 -13.82 -4.60 -26.50
C LEU A 140 -13.11 -4.45 -25.16
N GLU A 141 -13.87 -4.03 -24.16
CA GLU A 141 -13.40 -3.86 -22.79
C GLU A 141 -13.00 -5.20 -22.18
N LYS A 142 -13.83 -6.24 -22.36
CA LYS A 142 -13.59 -7.60 -21.89
C LYS A 142 -12.33 -8.21 -22.49
N LYS A 143 -12.07 -8.00 -23.79
CA LYS A 143 -10.84 -8.45 -24.44
C LYS A 143 -9.61 -7.80 -23.82
N ALA A 144 -9.65 -6.49 -23.58
CA ALA A 144 -8.55 -5.77 -22.93
C ALA A 144 -8.36 -6.19 -21.47
N PHE A 145 -9.46 -6.44 -20.74
CA PHE A 145 -9.45 -6.95 -19.37
C PHE A 145 -8.82 -8.34 -19.29
N ASN A 146 -9.27 -9.29 -20.12
CA ASN A 146 -8.75 -10.66 -20.15
C ASN A 146 -7.24 -10.67 -20.46
N LYS A 147 -6.75 -9.77 -21.31
CA LYS A 147 -5.32 -9.64 -21.60
C LYS A 147 -4.50 -9.31 -20.34
N LEU A 148 -5.01 -8.46 -19.44
CA LEU A 148 -4.37 -8.20 -18.16
C LEU A 148 -4.48 -9.41 -17.23
N GLU A 149 -5.66 -10.04 -17.14
CA GLU A 149 -5.87 -11.24 -16.32
C GLU A 149 -4.86 -12.33 -16.69
N ASP A 150 -4.73 -12.66 -17.98
CA ASP A 150 -3.81 -13.70 -18.44
C ASP A 150 -2.35 -13.33 -18.26
N LYS A 151 -2.01 -12.05 -18.45
CA LYS A 151 -0.62 -11.59 -18.33
C LYS A 151 -0.14 -11.51 -16.89
N PHE A 152 -0.98 -11.12 -15.96
CA PHE A 152 -0.59 -10.84 -14.59
C PHE A 152 -1.35 -11.66 -13.54
N PHE A 153 -2.66 -11.52 -13.45
CA PHE A 153 -3.44 -12.10 -12.35
C PHE A 153 -3.48 -13.64 -12.39
N ASN A 154 -3.71 -14.22 -13.57
CA ASN A 154 -3.74 -15.68 -13.73
C ASN A 154 -2.36 -16.33 -13.56
N LYS A 155 -1.28 -15.58 -13.79
CA LYS A 155 0.11 -16.05 -13.58
C LYS A 155 0.54 -16.01 -12.12
N ASN A 156 -0.05 -15.11 -11.34
CA ASN A 156 0.36 -14.84 -9.95
C ASN A 156 -0.76 -15.20 -8.96
N LYS A 157 -1.51 -16.27 -9.20
CA LYS A 157 -2.65 -16.68 -8.38
C LYS A 157 -2.28 -16.74 -6.91
N SER A 158 -2.70 -15.73 -6.14
CA SER A 158 -2.44 -15.62 -4.72
C SER A 158 -3.53 -14.77 -4.05
N PHE A 159 -3.79 -15.01 -2.78
CA PHE A 159 -4.69 -14.17 -1.99
C PHE A 159 -4.23 -12.70 -1.92
N LEU A 160 -2.92 -12.44 -2.13
CA LEU A 160 -2.37 -11.09 -2.15
C LEU A 160 -2.95 -10.22 -3.28
N LEU A 161 -3.40 -10.84 -4.37
CA LEU A 161 -3.97 -10.10 -5.50
C LEU A 161 -5.25 -9.36 -5.11
N ASN A 162 -6.17 -10.02 -4.40
CA ASN A 162 -7.38 -9.36 -3.91
C ASN A 162 -7.07 -8.37 -2.78
N LEU A 163 -6.04 -8.65 -1.99
CA LEU A 163 -5.69 -7.82 -0.85
C LEU A 163 -4.99 -6.52 -1.23
N PHE A 164 -4.06 -6.54 -2.21
CA PHE A 164 -3.20 -5.38 -2.52
C PHE A 164 -3.22 -4.91 -3.97
N TYR A 165 -3.78 -5.66 -4.92
CA TYR A 165 -3.66 -5.31 -6.34
C TYR A 165 -5.00 -4.92 -6.96
N GLY A 166 -5.06 -3.67 -7.37
CA GLY A 166 -6.21 -3.11 -8.09
C GLY A 166 -6.00 -3.08 -9.60
N ARG A 167 -6.99 -2.55 -10.31
CA ARG A 167 -6.99 -2.39 -11.77
C ARG A 167 -7.32 -0.97 -12.18
N LEU A 168 -6.57 -0.45 -13.11
CA LEU A 168 -6.84 0.80 -13.82
C LEU A 168 -7.32 0.48 -15.22
N LYS A 169 -8.34 1.19 -15.68
CA LYS A 169 -8.79 1.19 -17.08
C LYS A 169 -8.34 2.47 -17.75
N ARG A 170 -7.58 2.38 -18.84
CA ARG A 170 -7.16 3.50 -19.66
C ARG A 170 -7.93 3.48 -20.96
N GLN A 171 -8.63 4.56 -21.27
CA GLN A 171 -9.32 4.80 -22.52
C GLN A 171 -8.54 5.82 -23.33
N TYR A 172 -8.21 5.46 -24.55
CA TYR A 172 -7.55 6.33 -25.55
C TYR A 172 -8.66 6.92 -26.42
N ILE A 173 -8.87 8.22 -26.31
CA ILE A 173 -10.03 8.91 -26.89
C ILE A 173 -9.53 9.93 -27.91
N CYS A 174 -9.93 9.80 -29.18
CA CYS A 174 -9.55 10.77 -30.21
C CYS A 174 -10.23 12.13 -29.98
N GLU A 175 -9.77 13.17 -30.65
CA GLU A 175 -10.30 14.54 -30.57
C GLU A 175 -11.79 14.64 -30.87
N ASN A 176 -12.36 13.69 -31.65
CA ASN A 176 -13.77 13.63 -31.97
C ASN A 176 -14.58 12.82 -30.94
N GLY A 177 -13.95 12.38 -29.82
CA GLY A 177 -14.64 11.68 -28.73
C GLY A 177 -14.79 10.18 -28.89
N HIS A 178 -14.26 9.56 -29.95
CA HIS A 178 -14.34 8.11 -30.15
C HIS A 178 -13.28 7.37 -29.32
N ILE A 179 -13.66 6.26 -28.70
CA ILE A 179 -12.70 5.38 -28.00
C ILE A 179 -11.96 4.53 -29.02
N CYS A 180 -10.67 4.83 -29.22
CA CYS A 180 -9.80 4.12 -30.16
C CYS A 180 -9.20 2.86 -29.58
N ALA A 181 -8.89 2.87 -28.28
CA ALA A 181 -8.35 1.71 -27.59
C ALA A 181 -8.68 1.72 -26.10
N ILE A 182 -8.70 0.53 -25.51
CA ILE A 182 -8.82 0.32 -24.07
C ILE A 182 -7.65 -0.54 -23.60
N LYS A 183 -7.00 -0.15 -22.50
CA LYS A 183 -5.97 -0.94 -21.82
C LYS A 183 -6.27 -1.04 -20.34
N PHE A 184 -6.00 -2.21 -19.77
CA PHE A 184 -6.00 -2.40 -18.32
C PHE A 184 -4.57 -2.54 -17.79
N ASN A 185 -4.32 -1.98 -16.62
CA ASN A 185 -3.08 -2.09 -15.88
C ASN A 185 -3.38 -2.45 -14.43
N ASN A 186 -2.50 -3.23 -13.79
CA ASN A 186 -2.55 -3.44 -12.35
C ASN A 186 -1.80 -2.32 -11.61
N PHE A 187 -2.13 -2.15 -10.33
CA PHE A 187 -1.37 -1.33 -9.38
C PHE A 187 -1.44 -1.97 -8.00
N ASN A 188 -0.45 -1.77 -7.17
CA ASN A 188 -0.47 -2.07 -5.73
C ASN A 188 -0.41 -0.79 -4.88
N THR A 189 0.19 0.27 -5.39
CA THR A 189 0.13 1.62 -4.86
C THR A 189 -0.38 2.55 -5.95
N LEU A 190 -1.23 3.51 -5.60
CA LEU A 190 -1.73 4.52 -6.53
C LEU A 190 -1.03 5.85 -6.23
N ILE A 191 -0.18 6.29 -7.16
CA ILE A 191 0.53 7.56 -7.04
C ILE A 191 -0.38 8.66 -7.56
N LEU A 192 -0.71 9.60 -6.69
CA LEU A 192 -1.58 10.73 -6.99
C LEU A 192 -0.76 11.95 -7.42
N PRO A 193 -1.25 12.70 -8.42
CA PRO A 193 -0.55 13.86 -8.94
C PRO A 193 -0.45 14.98 -7.90
N HIS A 194 0.47 15.90 -8.13
CA HIS A 194 0.58 17.15 -7.37
C HIS A 194 -0.69 18.00 -7.52
N PRO A 195 -1.32 18.39 -6.44
CA PRO A 195 -2.47 19.29 -6.51
C PRO A 195 -1.98 20.73 -6.68
N GLU A 196 -2.35 21.37 -7.77
CA GLU A 196 -2.18 22.82 -7.90
C GLU A 196 -3.27 23.57 -7.14
N ASP A 197 -4.51 23.01 -7.11
CA ASP A 197 -5.71 23.69 -6.66
C ASP A 197 -6.41 23.04 -5.45
N SER A 198 -6.00 21.86 -5.00
CA SER A 198 -6.63 21.15 -3.89
C SER A 198 -5.66 20.33 -3.07
N ASN A 199 -5.92 20.29 -1.76
CA ASN A 199 -5.21 19.45 -0.80
C ASN A 199 -6.08 18.32 -0.24
N ASP A 200 -7.22 18.04 -0.86
CA ASP A 200 -8.12 16.95 -0.45
C ASP A 200 -7.87 15.68 -1.26
N ILE A 201 -7.70 14.56 -0.59
CA ILE A 201 -7.40 13.26 -1.21
C ILE A 201 -8.48 12.81 -2.20
N VAL A 202 -9.75 13.15 -1.95
CA VAL A 202 -10.87 12.80 -2.83
C VAL A 202 -10.78 13.61 -4.13
N ASP A 203 -10.41 14.89 -4.04
CA ASP A 203 -10.22 15.71 -5.22
C ASP A 203 -9.02 15.25 -6.04
N LEU A 204 -7.92 14.84 -5.38
CA LEU A 204 -6.76 14.25 -6.06
C LEU A 204 -7.14 12.98 -6.84
N LEU A 205 -7.98 12.12 -6.25
CA LEU A 205 -8.50 10.93 -6.91
C LEU A 205 -9.37 11.28 -8.13
N LYS A 206 -10.15 12.36 -8.07
CA LYS A 206 -10.90 12.87 -9.22
C LYS A 206 -9.98 13.45 -10.29
N VAL A 207 -8.98 14.25 -9.90
CA VAL A 207 -7.96 14.83 -10.81
C VAL A 207 -7.17 13.72 -11.51
N TYR A 208 -6.79 12.67 -10.79
CA TYR A 208 -6.11 11.49 -11.35
C TYR A 208 -6.89 10.89 -12.54
N GLN A 209 -8.23 10.96 -12.52
CA GLN A 209 -9.11 10.37 -13.53
C GLN A 209 -9.53 11.37 -14.64
N LYS A 210 -9.06 12.61 -14.62
CA LYS A 210 -9.30 13.57 -15.70
C LYS A 210 -8.58 13.16 -16.99
N ASN A 211 -9.15 13.57 -18.11
CA ASN A 211 -8.50 13.38 -19.41
C ASN A 211 -7.18 14.13 -19.46
N LYS A 212 -6.12 13.45 -19.91
CA LYS A 212 -4.81 14.05 -20.20
C LYS A 212 -4.59 14.06 -21.71
N SER A 213 -4.47 15.25 -22.30
CA SER A 213 -4.10 15.38 -23.71
C SER A 213 -2.69 14.87 -23.93
N ILE A 214 -2.47 14.18 -25.03
CA ILE A 214 -1.18 13.62 -25.43
C ILE A 214 -0.80 14.30 -26.76
N ASP A 215 0.43 14.77 -26.84
CA ASP A 215 0.96 15.38 -28.06
C ASP A 215 1.50 14.29 -29.02
N ASP A 216 0.57 13.42 -29.44
CA ASP A 216 0.80 12.31 -30.36
C ASP A 216 -0.52 11.99 -31.06
N THR A 217 -0.52 11.12 -32.08
CA THR A 217 -1.69 10.69 -32.82
C THR A 217 -2.00 9.22 -32.63
N ILE A 218 -3.25 8.85 -32.84
CA ILE A 218 -3.74 7.48 -32.84
C ILE A 218 -4.69 7.27 -34.02
N PHE A 219 -4.58 6.14 -34.72
CA PHE A 219 -5.55 5.79 -35.75
C PHE A 219 -6.92 5.51 -35.17
N CYS A 220 -7.91 6.29 -35.58
CA CYS A 220 -9.27 6.14 -35.16
C CYS A 220 -10.08 5.37 -36.21
N ASN A 221 -10.53 4.15 -35.89
CA ASN A 221 -11.31 3.33 -36.82
C ASN A 221 -12.64 3.99 -37.22
N THR A 222 -13.25 4.79 -36.38
CA THR A 222 -14.49 5.52 -36.71
C THR A 222 -14.24 6.70 -37.61
N CYS A 223 -13.14 7.44 -37.42
CA CYS A 223 -12.76 8.57 -38.24
C CYS A 223 -12.03 8.15 -39.53
N GLN A 224 -11.53 6.92 -39.60
CA GLN A 224 -10.69 6.37 -40.70
C GLN A 224 -9.42 7.21 -40.97
N SER A 225 -8.84 7.79 -39.91
CA SER A 225 -7.65 8.65 -39.98
C SER A 225 -6.91 8.75 -38.67
N GLU A 226 -5.65 9.19 -38.72
CA GLU A 226 -4.88 9.60 -37.55
C GLU A 226 -5.50 10.84 -36.89
N LYS A 227 -5.62 10.84 -35.57
CA LYS A 227 -6.23 11.89 -34.77
C LYS A 227 -5.42 12.16 -33.52
N LYS A 228 -5.33 13.41 -33.09
CA LYS A 228 -4.87 13.72 -31.74
C LYS A 228 -5.75 13.01 -30.71
N TYR A 229 -5.19 12.63 -29.59
CA TYR A 229 -5.94 11.88 -28.58
C TYR A 229 -5.66 12.34 -27.15
N SER A 230 -6.54 11.94 -26.27
CA SER A 230 -6.38 12.04 -24.81
C SER A 230 -6.47 10.66 -24.17
N ILE A 231 -5.88 10.55 -22.98
CA ILE A 231 -5.99 9.35 -22.16
C ILE A 231 -6.83 9.67 -20.93
N LYS A 232 -7.92 8.92 -20.76
CA LYS A 232 -8.71 8.90 -19.52
C LYS A 232 -8.34 7.65 -18.72
N THR A 233 -7.80 7.86 -17.51
CA THR A 233 -7.50 6.76 -16.59
C THR A 233 -8.61 6.65 -15.56
N LEU A 234 -9.22 5.48 -15.42
CA LEU A 234 -10.28 5.20 -14.45
C LEU A 234 -9.78 4.17 -13.44
N ILE A 235 -10.09 4.38 -12.16
CA ILE A 235 -9.89 3.38 -11.12
C ILE A 235 -11.02 2.36 -11.27
N TYR A 236 -10.68 1.18 -11.82
CA TYR A 236 -11.67 0.17 -12.20
C TYR A 236 -12.02 -0.78 -11.06
N ASN A 237 -11.00 -1.27 -10.36
CA ASN A 237 -11.15 -2.13 -9.19
C ASN A 237 -10.14 -1.72 -8.12
N ILE A 238 -10.63 -1.57 -6.89
CA ILE A 238 -9.83 -1.19 -5.73
C ILE A 238 -9.62 -2.45 -4.89
N PRO A 239 -8.38 -2.76 -4.46
CA PRO A 239 -8.09 -3.91 -3.60
C PRO A 239 -8.65 -3.68 -2.19
N ASP A 240 -8.68 -4.75 -1.37
CA ASP A 240 -9.15 -4.66 0.02
C ASP A 240 -8.28 -3.72 0.87
N TYR A 241 -6.99 -3.61 0.54
CA TYR A 241 -6.03 -2.70 1.17
C TYR A 241 -5.56 -1.69 0.13
N PHE A 242 -6.13 -0.50 0.16
CA PHE A 242 -5.92 0.56 -0.83
C PHE A 242 -4.82 1.50 -0.38
N ILE A 243 -3.70 1.50 -1.09
CA ILE A 243 -2.52 2.31 -0.78
C ILE A 243 -2.45 3.50 -1.72
N LEU A 244 -2.56 4.70 -1.16
CA LEU A 244 -2.49 5.98 -1.86
C LEU A 244 -1.17 6.66 -1.51
N CYS A 245 -0.41 7.05 -2.51
CA CYS A 245 0.87 7.74 -2.35
C CYS A 245 0.82 9.10 -3.03
N LEU A 246 1.36 10.13 -2.38
CA LEU A 246 1.60 11.41 -3.04
C LEU A 246 2.85 11.33 -3.92
N GLU A 247 2.82 12.00 -5.06
CA GLU A 247 3.98 12.12 -5.94
C GLU A 247 5.16 12.77 -5.21
N LYS A 248 6.38 12.24 -5.42
CA LYS A 248 7.56 12.61 -4.64
C LYS A 248 7.89 14.11 -4.66
N GLU A 249 7.71 14.77 -5.79
CA GLU A 249 7.95 16.21 -5.92
C GLU A 249 6.98 17.03 -5.07
N THR A 250 5.80 16.50 -4.82
CA THR A 250 4.76 17.08 -3.98
C THR A 250 5.16 17.11 -2.52
N ILE A 251 5.84 16.09 -2.03
CA ILE A 251 6.19 15.90 -0.61
C ILE A 251 6.96 17.11 -0.06
N TYR A 252 7.78 17.75 -0.88
CA TYR A 252 8.65 18.85 -0.45
C TYR A 252 8.00 20.26 -0.54
N SER A 253 6.95 20.41 -1.33
CA SER A 253 6.27 21.70 -1.56
C SER A 253 4.92 21.79 -0.85
N TYR A 254 4.49 20.72 -0.18
CA TYR A 254 3.13 20.54 0.26
C TYR A 254 2.94 20.72 1.76
N SER A 255 1.98 21.55 2.14
CA SER A 255 1.56 21.72 3.53
C SER A 255 0.10 21.29 3.71
N GLY A 256 -0.12 20.07 4.25
CA GLY A 256 -1.41 19.75 4.83
C GLY A 256 -2.38 18.99 3.95
N LEU A 257 -2.06 17.73 3.58
CA LEU A 257 -3.03 16.83 2.97
C LEU A 257 -4.24 16.62 3.89
N LYS A 258 -5.43 16.83 3.35
CA LYS A 258 -6.70 16.47 3.99
C LYS A 258 -7.11 15.08 3.53
N TYR A 259 -7.40 14.21 4.47
CA TYR A 259 -7.83 12.84 4.20
C TYR A 259 -8.86 12.39 5.24
N PRO A 260 -9.96 11.75 4.80
CA PRO A 260 -11.02 11.33 5.71
C PRO A 260 -10.63 10.06 6.46
N LYS A 261 -11.18 9.85 7.66
CA LYS A 261 -11.09 8.59 8.38
C LYS A 261 -11.82 7.46 7.61
N ILE A 262 -12.96 7.79 6.98
CA ILE A 262 -13.72 6.89 6.11
C ILE A 262 -13.73 7.45 4.68
N LEU A 263 -13.14 6.70 3.76
CA LEU A 263 -13.13 7.03 2.34
C LEU A 263 -14.26 6.28 1.63
N GLU A 264 -15.16 7.01 1.00
CA GLU A 264 -16.28 6.45 0.22
C GLU A 264 -15.93 6.46 -1.26
N THR A 265 -15.90 5.29 -1.90
CA THR A 265 -15.45 5.18 -3.30
C THR A 265 -16.46 5.73 -4.31
N LYS A 266 -17.74 5.88 -3.94
CA LYS A 266 -18.77 6.52 -4.77
C LYS A 266 -18.40 7.94 -5.21
N ASP A 267 -17.54 8.63 -4.44
CA ASP A 267 -17.14 10.00 -4.70
C ASP A 267 -16.20 10.13 -5.91
N PHE A 268 -15.57 9.02 -6.32
CA PHE A 268 -14.61 8.99 -7.43
C PHE A 268 -14.67 7.74 -8.32
N THR A 269 -15.54 6.77 -8.02
CA THR A 269 -15.77 5.58 -8.87
C THR A 269 -17.28 5.30 -9.02
N ASN A 270 -17.64 4.42 -9.96
CA ASN A 270 -19.01 3.95 -10.12
C ASN A 270 -19.42 2.86 -9.09
N ASN A 271 -18.49 2.38 -8.28
CA ASN A 271 -18.71 1.36 -7.27
C ASN A 271 -18.80 2.00 -5.89
N SER A 272 -19.79 1.60 -5.09
CA SER A 272 -19.95 2.09 -3.71
C SER A 272 -19.33 1.09 -2.74
N SER A 273 -18.22 1.45 -2.16
CA SER A 273 -17.55 0.74 -1.06
C SER A 273 -17.00 1.75 -0.07
N LYS A 274 -16.80 1.32 1.17
CA LYS A 274 -16.23 2.13 2.23
C LYS A 274 -14.90 1.54 2.67
N TYR A 275 -13.96 2.44 2.95
CA TYR A 275 -12.63 2.11 3.41
C TYR A 275 -12.30 2.93 4.65
N SER A 276 -11.78 2.29 5.68
CA SER A 276 -11.31 2.96 6.89
C SER A 276 -9.81 3.23 6.79
N LEU A 277 -9.37 4.44 7.15
CA LEU A 277 -7.96 4.75 7.32
C LEU A 277 -7.39 3.87 8.43
N ASN A 278 -6.45 3.01 8.08
CA ASN A 278 -5.86 2.01 8.96
C ASN A 278 -4.47 2.42 9.45
N SER A 279 -3.69 3.04 8.56
CA SER A 279 -2.34 3.53 8.87
C SER A 279 -1.87 4.52 7.82
N PHE A 280 -0.78 5.23 8.12
CA PHE A 280 -0.14 6.11 7.15
C PHE A 280 1.32 6.38 7.50
N ILE A 281 2.09 6.71 6.46
CA ILE A 281 3.51 7.08 6.55
C ILE A 281 3.63 8.59 6.50
N ILE A 282 4.46 9.11 7.38
CA ILE A 282 4.81 10.52 7.51
C ILE A 282 6.26 10.68 7.05
N TYR A 283 6.54 11.76 6.32
CA TYR A 283 7.89 12.17 6.01
C TYR A 283 8.15 13.57 6.53
N ILE A 284 9.25 13.74 7.25
CA ILE A 284 9.71 15.04 7.76
C ILE A 284 11.16 15.23 7.29
N GLY A 285 11.39 16.23 6.47
CA GLY A 285 12.70 16.50 5.90
C GLY A 285 12.63 17.31 4.61
N ASP A 286 13.75 17.34 3.90
CA ASP A 286 13.88 17.95 2.58
C ASP A 286 14.19 16.90 1.50
N ARG A 287 14.66 17.34 0.32
CA ARG A 287 14.97 16.43 -0.81
C ARG A 287 16.16 15.51 -0.53
N GLU A 288 17.07 15.93 0.31
CA GLU A 288 18.34 15.24 0.55
C GLU A 288 18.30 14.39 1.82
N ARG A 289 17.65 14.91 2.88
CA ARG A 289 17.64 14.26 4.19
C ARG A 289 16.27 14.38 4.85
N GLY A 290 15.80 13.24 5.37
CA GLY A 290 14.56 13.22 6.10
C GLY A 290 14.37 11.94 6.90
N HIS A 291 13.27 11.89 7.61
CA HIS A 291 12.91 10.76 8.45
C HIS A 291 11.49 10.30 8.17
N TYR A 292 11.34 9.00 7.95
CA TYR A 292 10.05 8.34 7.78
C TYR A 292 9.57 7.77 9.11
N THR A 293 8.32 8.01 9.43
CA THR A 293 7.63 7.41 10.58
C THR A 293 6.27 6.89 10.16
N ALA A 294 5.62 6.07 11.00
CA ALA A 294 4.28 5.55 10.70
C ALA A 294 3.32 5.84 11.86
N LYS A 295 2.05 6.12 11.53
CA LYS A 295 0.95 6.05 12.49
C LYS A 295 0.02 4.92 12.10
N CYS A 296 -0.30 4.03 13.05
CA CYS A 296 -1.12 2.85 12.81
C CYS A 296 -2.18 2.70 13.89
N GLU A 297 -3.41 2.34 13.48
CA GLU A 297 -4.50 1.98 14.38
C GLU A 297 -4.36 0.51 14.79
N LYS A 298 -4.26 0.26 16.09
CA LYS A 298 -4.19 -1.09 16.66
C LYS A 298 -5.13 -1.18 17.86
N ASN A 299 -6.11 -2.09 17.78
CA ASN A 299 -7.10 -2.28 18.87
C ASN A 299 -7.79 -0.98 19.30
N ASN A 300 -8.29 -0.20 18.36
CA ASN A 300 -8.95 1.10 18.58
C ASN A 300 -8.06 2.18 19.21
N ASN A 301 -6.76 1.97 19.28
CA ASN A 301 -5.78 2.98 19.68
C ASN A 301 -4.84 3.29 18.54
N TRP A 302 -4.42 4.53 18.44
CA TRP A 302 -3.42 4.94 17.47
C TRP A 302 -2.03 4.99 18.10
N TYR A 303 -1.05 4.50 17.36
CA TYR A 303 0.35 4.47 17.76
C TYR A 303 1.19 5.18 16.72
N HIS A 304 2.16 5.96 17.18
CA HIS A 304 3.21 6.54 16.35
C HIS A 304 4.49 5.72 16.50
N PHE A 305 4.95 5.19 15.40
CA PHE A 305 6.16 4.37 15.29
C PHE A 305 7.29 5.18 14.64
N SER A 306 8.45 5.21 15.27
CA SER A 306 9.68 5.80 14.77
C SER A 306 10.81 4.81 15.01
N ASP A 307 11.08 3.95 14.03
CA ASP A 307 12.02 2.83 14.13
C ASP A 307 11.75 1.94 15.35
N ALA A 308 12.71 1.87 16.27
CA ALA A 308 12.62 1.08 17.49
C ALA A 308 11.62 1.63 18.51
N ASN A 309 11.25 2.90 18.40
CA ASN A 309 10.42 3.58 19.36
C ASN A 309 8.97 3.63 18.90
N TYR A 310 8.05 3.49 19.83
CA TYR A 310 6.63 3.73 19.58
C TYR A 310 5.97 4.35 20.79
N LYS A 311 4.90 5.09 20.56
CA LYS A 311 4.06 5.68 21.62
C LYS A 311 2.60 5.69 21.20
N ILE A 312 1.71 5.56 22.17
CA ILE A 312 0.29 5.82 21.96
C ILE A 312 0.07 7.31 21.71
N ILE A 313 -0.87 7.62 20.82
CA ILE A 313 -1.23 9.00 20.49
C ILE A 313 -2.73 9.22 20.75
N GLU A 314 -3.08 10.41 21.19
CA GLU A 314 -4.46 10.82 21.39
C GLU A 314 -5.17 11.04 20.03
N GLU A 315 -6.49 10.90 20.02
CA GLU A 315 -7.30 10.99 18.80
C GLU A 315 -7.10 12.33 18.04
N ASN A 316 -6.94 13.43 18.76
CA ASN A 316 -6.70 14.76 18.18
C ASN A 316 -5.35 14.88 17.46
N ASN A 317 -4.42 13.97 17.72
CA ASN A 317 -3.07 13.94 17.15
C ASN A 317 -2.90 12.89 16.04
N ILE A 318 -3.99 12.24 15.62
CA ILE A 318 -3.94 11.23 14.56
C ILE A 318 -3.60 11.90 13.23
N HIS A 319 -4.33 12.97 12.87
CA HIS A 319 -4.11 13.67 11.62
C HIS A 319 -2.71 14.31 11.57
N ASP A 320 -2.02 14.17 10.45
CA ASP A 320 -0.69 14.74 10.25
C ASP A 320 -0.56 15.38 8.87
N LYS A 321 -0.15 16.63 8.83
CA LYS A 321 0.02 17.38 7.59
C LYS A 321 1.15 16.84 6.69
N ASN A 322 2.07 16.07 7.26
CA ASN A 322 3.21 15.48 6.56
C ASN A 322 2.94 14.02 6.15
N ALA A 323 1.68 13.57 6.20
CA ALA A 323 1.29 12.26 5.68
C ALA A 323 1.49 12.20 4.17
N ILE A 324 2.18 11.17 3.69
CA ILE A 324 2.55 11.01 2.28
C ILE A 324 2.08 9.71 1.66
N ILE A 325 1.87 8.67 2.46
CA ILE A 325 1.31 7.39 1.99
C ILE A 325 0.22 6.99 2.96
N LEU A 326 -1.00 6.80 2.45
CA LEU A 326 -2.18 6.45 3.21
C LEU A 326 -2.59 5.01 2.92
N PHE A 327 -2.92 4.26 3.95
CA PHE A 327 -3.40 2.88 3.85
C PHE A 327 -4.83 2.81 4.33
N TYR A 328 -5.73 2.48 3.42
CA TYR A 328 -7.16 2.32 3.67
C TYR A 328 -7.55 0.85 3.56
N GLU A 329 -8.26 0.33 4.56
CA GLU A 329 -8.77 -1.05 4.57
C GLU A 329 -10.28 -1.06 4.31
N LYS A 330 -10.74 -1.94 3.43
CA LYS A 330 -12.16 -2.13 3.07
C LYS A 330 -12.94 -2.65 4.28
N ILE A 331 -14.04 -1.98 4.62
CA ILE A 331 -14.94 -2.29 5.71
C ILE A 331 -16.31 -2.77 5.22
#